data_750632d48a456d9ddf11d86d2c3e311a
#
_entry.id   750632d48a456d9ddf11d86d2c3e311a
#
_cell.length_a   1.000
_cell.length_b   1.000
_cell.length_c   1.000
_cell.angle_alpha   90.00
_cell.angle_beta   90.00
_cell.angle_gamma   90.00
#
_symmetry.space_group_name_H-M   'P 1'
#
loop_
_entity.id
_entity.type
_entity.pdbx_description
1 polymer ?
#
loop_
_entity_poly.entity_id
_entity_poly.type
_entity_poly.pdbx_seq_one_letter_code
_entity_poly.pdbx_strand_id
1 'polypeptide(L)'
;MIISAACRAVVNGEENVFPIMRHGDFYRWMKMLHCQYNKAAVEQGFIDWNEEKRIERFVSRAEAAKIAKECNQILPHMREEFNPNCLYSEDIY
;
A
#
# COMPACT_ATOMS: atom_id res chain seq x y z
N MET A 1 7.28 -1.76 -10.23
CA MET A 1 7.91 -2.11 -8.90
C MET A 1 7.15 -1.43 -7.79
N ILE A 2 6.98 -2.09 -6.69
CA ILE A 2 6.29 -1.51 -5.54
C ILE A 2 7.24 -0.56 -4.81
N ILE A 3 6.79 0.67 -4.57
CA ILE A 3 7.61 1.70 -3.91
C ILE A 3 7.13 2.07 -2.50
N SER A 4 5.86 1.87 -2.19
CA SER A 4 5.35 2.12 -0.83
C SER A 4 4.01 1.45 -0.61
N ALA A 5 3.68 1.26 0.67
CA ALA A 5 2.30 1.00 1.07
C ALA A 5 1.46 2.26 0.82
N ALA A 6 0.16 2.10 0.70
CA ALA A 6 -0.76 3.22 0.51
C ALA A 6 -2.16 2.87 0.99
N CYS A 7 -2.92 3.90 1.35
CA CYS A 7 -4.35 3.78 1.60
C CYS A 7 -5.09 4.72 0.65
N ARG A 8 -6.19 4.22 0.08
CA ARG A 8 -7.10 5.05 -0.70
C ARG A 8 -8.37 5.25 0.11
N ALA A 9 -8.75 6.50 0.32
CA ALA A 9 -9.88 6.84 1.18
C ALA A 9 -10.47 8.21 0.83
N VAL A 10 -11.74 8.37 1.20
CA VAL A 10 -12.38 9.69 1.19
C VAL A 10 -12.14 10.30 2.57
N VAL A 11 -11.35 11.36 2.60
CA VAL A 11 -10.99 12.08 3.83
C VAL A 11 -11.47 13.52 3.71
N ASN A 12 -12.25 13.96 4.68
CA ASN A 12 -12.87 15.28 4.67
C ASN A 12 -13.63 15.57 3.37
N GLY A 13 -14.32 14.54 2.83
CA GLY A 13 -15.13 14.64 1.63
C GLY A 13 -14.38 14.51 0.30
N GLU A 14 -13.08 14.28 0.33
CA GLU A 14 -12.26 14.20 -0.87
C GLU A 14 -11.52 12.88 -0.98
N GLU A 15 -11.63 12.21 -2.13
CA GLU A 15 -10.94 10.94 -2.36
C GLU A 15 -9.49 11.20 -2.75
N ASN A 16 -8.57 10.53 -2.01
CA ASN A 16 -7.15 10.60 -2.30
C ASN A 16 -6.46 9.27 -1.99
N VAL A 17 -5.27 9.11 -2.56
CA VAL A 17 -4.34 8.03 -2.25
C VAL A 17 -3.23 8.60 -1.37
N PHE A 18 -3.01 7.96 -0.23
CA PHE A 18 -2.04 8.40 0.77
C PHE A 18 -0.90 7.38 0.84
N PRO A 19 0.29 7.70 0.26
CA PRO A 19 1.46 6.85 0.42
C PRO A 19 1.94 6.90 1.87
N ILE A 20 2.26 5.73 2.43
CA ILE A 20 2.65 5.61 3.82
C ILE A 20 3.69 4.49 4.00
N MET A 21 4.40 4.50 5.11
CA MET A 21 5.37 3.45 5.43
C MET A 21 4.65 2.14 5.78
N ARG A 22 3.67 2.22 6.67
CA ARG A 22 2.85 1.09 7.14
C ARG A 22 1.38 1.49 7.09
N HIS A 23 0.49 0.55 6.76
CA HIS A 23 -0.94 0.85 6.67
C HIS A 23 -1.53 1.39 7.99
N GLY A 24 -1.02 0.92 9.13
CA GLY A 24 -1.46 1.41 10.43
C GLY A 24 -1.17 2.89 10.67
N ASP A 25 -0.18 3.45 10.01
CA ASP A 25 0.17 4.87 10.13
C ASP A 25 -0.94 5.78 9.63
N PHE A 26 -1.66 5.34 8.58
CA PHE A 26 -2.78 6.11 8.04
C PHE A 26 -3.82 6.40 9.12
N TYR A 27 -4.25 5.38 9.85
CA TYR A 27 -5.28 5.52 10.88
C TYR A 27 -4.81 6.40 12.03
N ARG A 28 -3.54 6.29 12.38
CA ARG A 28 -2.93 7.10 13.43
C ARG A 28 -2.90 8.57 13.02
N TRP A 29 -2.53 8.87 11.79
CA TRP A 29 -2.52 10.23 11.26
C TRP A 29 -3.93 10.82 11.20
N MET A 30 -4.92 10.05 10.75
CA MET A 30 -6.31 10.51 10.70
C MET A 30 -6.81 10.90 12.07
N LYS A 31 -6.48 10.12 13.09
CA LYS A 31 -6.83 10.42 14.47
C LYS A 31 -6.14 11.68 14.98
N MET A 32 -4.84 11.80 14.75
CA MET A 32 -4.06 12.96 15.19
C MET A 32 -4.51 14.25 14.55
N LEU A 33 -4.89 14.20 13.28
CA LEU A 33 -5.30 15.38 12.50
C LEU A 33 -6.80 15.65 12.60
N HIS A 34 -7.54 14.85 13.35
CA HIS A 34 -9.00 14.95 13.51
C HIS A 34 -9.75 14.94 12.17
N CYS A 35 -9.27 14.12 11.23
CA CYS A 35 -9.90 14.00 9.91
C CYS A 35 -11.19 13.18 9.99
N GLN A 36 -12.15 13.52 9.12
CA GLN A 36 -13.39 12.77 8.97
C GLN A 36 -13.25 11.77 7.84
N TYR A 37 -13.46 10.48 8.14
CA TYR A 37 -13.40 9.42 7.14
C TYR A 37 -14.16 8.19 7.65
N ASN A 38 -14.54 7.30 6.72
CA ASN A 38 -15.17 6.03 7.07
C ASN A 38 -14.10 4.93 7.08
N LYS A 39 -13.73 4.48 8.27
CA LYS A 39 -12.69 3.46 8.44
C LYS A 39 -12.98 2.18 7.65
N ALA A 40 -14.25 1.76 7.58
CA ALA A 40 -14.64 0.55 6.87
C ALA A 40 -14.50 0.66 5.34
N ALA A 41 -14.43 1.89 4.80
CA ALA A 41 -14.32 2.14 3.37
C ALA A 41 -12.87 2.42 2.93
N VAL A 42 -11.90 2.39 3.84
CA VAL A 42 -10.49 2.57 3.50
C VAL A 42 -9.99 1.35 2.74
N GLU A 43 -9.39 1.57 1.58
CA GLU A 43 -8.73 0.51 0.82
C GLU A 43 -7.24 0.52 1.11
N GLN A 44 -6.73 -0.59 1.60
CA GLN A 44 -5.29 -0.78 1.83
C GLN A 44 -4.66 -1.42 0.60
N GLY A 45 -3.60 -0.82 0.12
CA GLY A 45 -2.89 -1.29 -1.07
C GLY A 45 -1.47 -0.75 -1.09
N PHE A 46 -0.97 -0.56 -2.30
CA PHE A 46 0.42 -0.15 -2.53
C PHE A 46 0.51 0.76 -3.74
N ILE A 47 1.62 1.45 -3.85
CA ILE A 47 1.95 2.24 -5.05
C ILE A 47 2.91 1.43 -5.91
N ASP A 48 2.52 1.21 -7.16
CA ASP A 48 3.36 0.59 -8.18
C ASP A 48 3.93 1.70 -9.09
N TRP A 49 5.24 1.71 -9.25
CA TRP A 49 5.96 2.65 -10.09
C TRP A 49 6.36 1.98 -11.41
N ASN A 50 5.98 2.61 -12.53
CA ASN A 50 6.40 2.19 -13.86
C ASN A 50 7.51 3.13 -14.33
N GLU A 51 8.75 2.62 -14.39
CA GLU A 51 9.92 3.41 -14.74
C GLU A 51 9.90 3.92 -16.20
N GLU A 52 9.42 3.09 -17.13
CA GLU A 52 9.36 3.47 -18.53
C GLU A 52 8.41 4.63 -18.79
N LYS A 53 7.22 4.54 -18.23
CA LYS A 53 6.18 5.56 -18.42
C LYS A 53 6.28 6.68 -17.41
N ARG A 54 7.06 6.50 -16.35
CA ARG A 54 7.24 7.45 -15.24
C ARG A 54 5.91 7.82 -14.59
N ILE A 55 5.06 6.83 -14.37
CA ILE A 55 3.78 6.98 -13.72
C ILE A 55 3.65 6.02 -12.54
N GLU A 56 2.88 6.46 -11.56
CA GLU A 56 2.55 5.63 -10.40
C GLU A 56 1.05 5.32 -10.39
N ARG A 57 0.70 4.17 -9.80
CA ARG A 57 -0.70 3.80 -9.65
C ARG A 57 -0.92 3.06 -8.33
N PHE A 58 -2.12 3.20 -7.81
CA PHE A 58 -2.57 2.43 -6.66
C PHE A 58 -2.94 1.02 -7.12
N VAL A 59 -2.45 0.01 -6.41
CA VAL A 59 -2.76 -1.39 -6.67
C VAL A 59 -3.23 -2.07 -5.39
N SER A 60 -4.05 -3.10 -5.55
CA SER A 60 -4.50 -3.92 -4.43
C SER A 60 -3.35 -4.70 -3.81
N ARG A 61 -3.56 -5.24 -2.61
CA ARG A 61 -2.58 -6.12 -1.96
C ARG A 61 -2.30 -7.37 -2.80
N ALA A 62 -3.33 -7.91 -3.49
CA ALA A 62 -3.17 -9.10 -4.33
C ALA A 62 -2.32 -8.80 -5.55
N GLU A 63 -2.59 -7.70 -6.25
CA GLU A 63 -1.82 -7.30 -7.42
C GLU A 63 -0.40 -6.90 -7.03
N ALA A 64 -0.24 -6.19 -5.91
CA ALA A 64 1.06 -5.80 -5.39
C ALA A 64 1.93 -7.02 -5.06
N ALA A 65 1.34 -8.10 -4.55
CA ALA A 65 2.07 -9.33 -4.26
C ALA A 65 2.67 -9.93 -5.53
N LYS A 66 1.93 -9.94 -6.63
CA LYS A 66 2.43 -10.42 -7.92
C LYS A 66 3.59 -9.56 -8.43
N ILE A 67 3.41 -8.24 -8.37
CA ILE A 67 4.42 -7.29 -8.84
C ILE A 67 5.71 -7.42 -8.01
N ALA A 68 5.59 -7.45 -6.68
CA ALA A 68 6.74 -7.56 -5.79
C ALA A 68 7.52 -8.84 -6.01
N LYS A 69 6.81 -9.96 -6.24
CA LYS A 69 7.45 -11.24 -6.53
C LYS A 69 8.20 -11.19 -7.87
N GLU A 70 7.57 -10.66 -8.91
CA GLU A 70 8.17 -10.53 -10.24
C GLU A 70 9.39 -9.62 -10.22
N CYS A 71 9.36 -8.57 -9.42
CA CYS A 71 10.46 -7.61 -9.26
C CYS A 71 11.51 -8.05 -8.23
N ASN A 72 11.36 -9.27 -7.68
CA ASN A 72 12.28 -9.81 -6.68
C ASN A 72 12.42 -8.92 -5.44
N GLN A 73 11.32 -8.37 -4.99
CA GLN A 73 11.29 -7.43 -3.86
C GLN A 73 11.02 -8.09 -2.51
N ILE A 74 10.61 -9.37 -2.50
CA ILE A 74 10.30 -10.05 -1.24
C ILE A 74 11.59 -10.27 -0.47
N LEU A 75 11.64 -9.78 0.77
CA LEU A 75 12.81 -9.90 1.62
C LEU A 75 13.13 -11.39 1.87
N PRO A 76 14.42 -11.78 1.90
CA PRO A 76 14.81 -13.19 2.04
C PRO A 76 14.19 -13.90 3.24
N HIS A 77 14.10 -13.23 4.40
CA HIS A 77 13.56 -13.82 5.62
C HIS A 77 12.03 -13.93 5.63
N MET A 78 11.36 -13.29 4.64
CA MET A 78 9.90 -13.33 4.51
C MET A 78 9.41 -14.27 3.42
N ARG A 79 10.33 -14.87 2.64
CA ARG A 79 9.94 -15.69 1.48
C ARG A 79 9.12 -16.92 1.82
N GLU A 80 9.38 -17.55 2.96
CA GLU A 80 8.64 -18.74 3.38
C GLU A 80 7.23 -18.42 3.86
N GLU A 81 7.04 -17.23 4.44
CA GLU A 81 5.76 -16.78 4.97
C GLU A 81 4.96 -15.93 3.98
N PHE A 82 5.55 -15.63 2.84
CA PHE A 82 4.93 -14.76 1.85
C PHE A 82 3.62 -15.33 1.31
N ASN A 83 2.57 -14.51 1.36
CA ASN A 83 1.27 -14.84 0.79
C ASN A 83 1.16 -14.26 -0.62
N PRO A 84 1.09 -15.11 -1.68
CA PRO A 84 1.04 -14.62 -3.07
C PRO A 84 -0.24 -13.86 -3.42
N ASN A 85 -1.23 -13.86 -2.53
CA ASN A 85 -2.51 -13.18 -2.75
C ASN A 85 -2.66 -11.93 -1.89
N CYS A 86 -1.68 -11.62 -1.03
CA CYS A 86 -1.80 -10.49 -0.13
C CYS A 86 -0.42 -10.00 0.31
N LEU A 87 0.02 -8.86 -0.23
CA LEU A 87 1.29 -8.26 0.18
C LEU A 87 1.12 -7.50 1.49
N TYR A 88 2.06 -7.70 2.40
CA TYR A 88 2.22 -6.88 3.61
C TYR A 88 3.46 -6.02 3.46
N SER A 89 3.45 -4.82 4.04
CA SER A 89 4.60 -3.92 3.93
C SER A 89 5.88 -4.54 4.50
N GLU A 90 5.75 -5.40 5.52
CA GLU A 90 6.88 -6.13 6.11
C GLU A 90 7.55 -7.11 5.13
N ASP A 91 6.86 -7.51 4.05
CA ASP A 91 7.40 -8.42 3.06
C ASP A 91 8.50 -7.77 2.21
N ILE A 92 8.49 -6.46 2.11
CA ILE A 92 9.37 -5.72 1.19
C ILE A 92 10.24 -4.64 1.85
N TYR A 93 9.93 -4.25 3.09
CA TYR A 93 10.78 -3.30 3.83
C TYR A 93 10.56 -3.27 5.35
#